data_24b14822a01724d688be7221d9484a48
#
_entry.id   24b14822a01724d688be7221d9484a48
#
_cell.length_a   1.000
_cell.length_b   1.000
_cell.length_c   1.000
_cell.angle_alpha   90.00
_cell.angle_beta   90.00
_cell.angle_gamma   90.00
#
_symmetry.space_group_name_H-M   'P 1'
#
loop_
_entity.id
_entity.type
_entity.pdbx_description
1 polymer ?
#
loop_
_entity_poly.entity_id
_entity_poly.type
_entity_poly.pdbx_seq_one_letter_code
_entity_poly.pdbx_strand_id
1 'polypeptide(L)'
;MNYTTYSSRVPNSQESIDPAFSVDVGTAPASIGQIPDSVSLDEINDGATPNLSGRVAPDTDGMRSKLLSCRNHVFISSFNTRTLNPSSRLSELVLNAKLHKIDIIAIQEHRFFHPDDAIKYHKVEDFQLVTASCSKNSSNASVGGVGLLLSPRAMENLSKVEAISPQVVIADFEGNPKTTIISCHSPHNNSSDDDIEHFYTTLRSTIENVPAHNFLLIPGDFNAKLGPDDAKFTFHSETL
;
A
#
# COMPACT_ATOMS: atom_id res chain seq x y z
N MET A 1 6.67 -11.68 -12.13
CA MET A 1 6.23 -10.76 -11.05
C MET A 1 5.43 -11.59 -10.06
N ASN A 2 5.80 -11.57 -8.80
CA ASN A 2 5.02 -12.26 -7.77
C ASN A 2 4.12 -11.22 -7.11
N TYR A 3 2.82 -11.38 -7.23
CA TYR A 3 1.82 -10.57 -6.52
C TYR A 3 1.30 -11.39 -5.35
N THR A 4 1.26 -10.80 -4.16
CA THR A 4 0.56 -11.36 -3.02
C THR A 4 -0.73 -10.58 -2.86
N THR A 5 -1.87 -11.20 -3.12
CA THR A 5 -3.19 -10.61 -2.93
C THR A 5 -3.79 -11.11 -1.64
N TYR A 6 -4.27 -10.20 -0.80
CA TYR A 6 -5.02 -10.50 0.41
C TYR A 6 -6.50 -10.21 0.15
N SER A 7 -7.34 -11.22 0.36
CA SER A 7 -8.79 -11.04 0.34
C SER A 7 -9.34 -11.30 1.74
N SER A 8 -10.01 -10.33 2.35
CA SER A 8 -10.65 -10.50 3.64
C SER A 8 -12.16 -10.56 3.50
N ARG A 9 -12.78 -11.59 4.05
CA ARG A 9 -14.22 -11.69 4.24
C ARG A 9 -14.51 -11.46 5.71
N VAL A 10 -15.25 -10.43 6.06
CA VAL A 10 -15.71 -10.22 7.45
C VAL A 10 -16.83 -11.22 7.74
N PRO A 11 -16.72 -12.08 8.77
CA PRO A 11 -17.76 -13.03 9.10
C PRO A 11 -19.02 -12.33 9.58
N ASN A 12 -20.18 -12.85 9.18
CA ASN A 12 -21.47 -12.36 9.64
C ASN A 12 -21.68 -12.87 11.08
N SER A 13 -22.12 -12.02 11.98
CA SER A 13 -22.19 -12.24 13.44
C SER A 13 -23.12 -13.34 13.94
N GLN A 14 -23.52 -14.30 13.12
CA GLN A 14 -24.39 -15.41 13.49
C GLN A 14 -23.97 -16.80 13.00
N GLU A 15 -22.80 -16.93 12.37
CA GLU A 15 -22.28 -18.26 12.01
C GLU A 15 -21.01 -18.55 12.78
N SER A 16 -20.89 -19.76 13.30
CA SER A 16 -19.72 -20.28 14.00
C SER A 16 -18.44 -20.02 13.20
N ILE A 17 -17.45 -19.48 13.86
CA ILE A 17 -16.16 -19.05 13.31
C ILE A 17 -15.48 -20.25 12.66
N ASP A 18 -15.54 -20.32 11.33
CA ASP A 18 -14.67 -21.18 10.54
C ASP A 18 -13.54 -20.28 10.00
N PRO A 19 -12.29 -20.48 10.41
CA PRO A 19 -11.19 -19.57 10.02
C PRO A 19 -10.68 -19.94 8.62
N ALA A 20 -11.40 -19.53 7.58
CA ALA A 20 -10.91 -19.64 6.21
C ALA A 20 -10.28 -18.31 5.74
N PHE A 21 -9.11 -18.00 6.27
CA PHE A 21 -8.18 -17.10 5.61
C PHE A 21 -7.47 -17.90 4.50
N SER A 22 -7.91 -17.81 3.27
CA SER A 22 -7.15 -18.34 2.15
C SER A 22 -6.21 -17.26 1.63
N VAL A 23 -4.91 -17.52 1.74
CA VAL A 23 -3.88 -16.75 1.03
C VAL A 23 -3.70 -17.42 -0.33
N ASP A 24 -4.22 -16.79 -1.37
CA ASP A 24 -4.01 -17.28 -2.73
C ASP A 24 -2.70 -16.68 -3.25
N VAL A 25 -1.67 -17.51 -3.34
CA VAL A 25 -0.39 -17.14 -3.95
C VAL A 25 -0.47 -17.45 -5.43
N GLY A 26 -1.06 -16.52 -6.20
CA GLY A 26 -1.13 -16.63 -7.65
C GLY A 26 0.22 -16.32 -8.29
N THR A 27 0.81 -17.30 -8.98
CA THR A 27 1.90 -17.06 -9.93
C THR A 27 1.31 -16.55 -11.25
N ALA A 28 1.60 -15.29 -11.62
CA ALA A 28 1.19 -14.74 -12.90
C ALA A 28 1.97 -15.40 -14.07
N PRO A 29 1.33 -15.66 -15.21
CA PRO A 29 2.00 -16.21 -16.38
C PRO A 29 3.00 -15.20 -16.97
N ALA A 30 4.20 -15.70 -17.31
CA ALA A 30 5.25 -14.93 -17.93
C ALA A 30 4.95 -14.76 -19.43
N SER A 31 4.18 -13.74 -19.80
CA SER A 31 4.24 -13.16 -21.15
C SER A 31 3.48 -11.83 -21.18
N ILE A 32 4.23 -10.75 -21.15
CA ILE A 32 3.70 -9.40 -21.38
C ILE A 32 3.95 -9.09 -22.85
N GLY A 33 2.87 -8.94 -23.63
CA GLY A 33 2.94 -8.46 -25.00
C GLY A 33 3.46 -7.02 -25.06
N GLN A 34 4.28 -6.72 -26.06
CA GLN A 34 4.81 -5.40 -26.31
C GLN A 34 3.68 -4.40 -26.56
N ILE A 35 3.70 -3.30 -25.82
CA ILE A 35 2.81 -2.14 -26.02
C ILE A 35 3.50 -1.16 -26.94
N PRO A 36 2.81 -0.49 -27.90
CA PRO A 36 3.42 0.46 -28.84
C PRO A 36 3.92 1.72 -28.14
N ASP A 37 5.12 2.15 -28.55
CA ASP A 37 5.82 3.36 -28.13
C ASP A 37 5.15 4.63 -28.70
N SER A 38 4.08 5.14 -28.09
CA SER A 38 3.68 6.53 -28.32
C SER A 38 2.60 7.02 -27.36
N VAL A 39 3.02 7.47 -26.19
CA VAL A 39 2.24 8.45 -25.43
C VAL A 39 3.22 9.51 -24.93
N SER A 40 3.05 10.74 -25.43
CA SER A 40 3.86 11.88 -25.04
C SER A 40 3.48 12.34 -23.63
N LEU A 41 4.51 12.61 -22.83
CA LEU A 41 4.43 12.79 -21.36
C LEU A 41 4.36 14.27 -20.94
N ASP A 42 3.90 15.18 -21.79
CA ASP A 42 3.94 16.62 -21.51
C ASP A 42 2.79 17.14 -20.65
N GLU A 43 1.90 16.25 -20.14
CA GLU A 43 0.80 16.62 -19.23
C GLU A 43 0.83 15.88 -17.89
N ILE A 44 1.97 15.86 -17.19
CA ILE A 44 1.95 15.72 -15.74
C ILE A 44 1.73 17.12 -15.18
N ASN A 45 0.49 17.53 -15.17
CA ASN A 45 0.09 18.81 -14.60
C ASN A 45 0.33 18.76 -13.08
N ASP A 46 1.20 19.65 -12.58
CA ASP A 46 1.40 19.96 -11.17
C ASP A 46 0.13 20.61 -10.58
N GLY A 47 -0.96 19.85 -10.61
CA GLY A 47 -2.28 20.28 -10.16
C GLY A 47 -2.40 20.13 -8.66
N ALA A 48 -2.40 21.25 -8.00
CA ALA A 48 -2.96 21.56 -6.69
C ALA A 48 -3.21 20.37 -5.75
N THR A 49 -2.44 20.31 -4.66
CA THR A 49 -2.77 19.51 -3.48
C THR A 49 -4.26 19.70 -3.14
N PRO A 50 -5.05 18.61 -3.03
CA PRO A 50 -6.38 18.76 -2.49
C PRO A 50 -6.25 19.27 -1.06
N ASN A 51 -6.78 20.44 -0.79
CA ASN A 51 -6.79 21.06 0.53
C ASN A 51 -7.73 20.23 1.43
N LEU A 52 -7.17 19.26 2.15
CA LEU A 52 -7.91 18.40 3.09
C LEU A 52 -8.37 19.14 4.36
N SER A 53 -8.16 20.46 4.46
CA SER A 53 -8.68 21.30 5.56
C SER A 53 -10.11 21.80 5.32
N GLY A 54 -10.74 21.48 4.18
CA GLY A 54 -12.12 21.83 3.87
C GLY A 54 -13.09 20.91 4.61
N ARG A 55 -13.90 21.48 5.52
CA ARG A 55 -15.07 20.84 6.12
C ARG A 55 -15.88 20.14 5.02
N VAL A 56 -16.00 18.83 5.14
CA VAL A 56 -16.96 18.04 4.36
C VAL A 56 -18.35 18.58 4.68
N ALA A 57 -19.10 19.01 3.66
CA ALA A 57 -20.49 19.42 3.79
C ALA A 57 -21.32 18.25 4.37
N PRO A 58 -22.40 18.54 5.15
CA PRO A 58 -23.21 17.50 5.75
C PRO A 58 -23.88 16.65 4.68
N ASP A 59 -23.92 15.36 4.94
CA ASP A 59 -24.47 14.28 4.13
C ASP A 59 -25.74 14.61 3.36
N THR A 60 -25.64 14.63 2.04
CA THR A 60 -26.72 14.16 1.21
C THR A 60 -26.48 12.67 1.01
N ASP A 61 -27.40 11.87 1.49
CA ASP A 61 -27.48 10.42 1.52
C ASP A 61 -27.31 9.80 0.11
N GLY A 62 -26.08 9.80 -0.40
CA GLY A 62 -25.61 9.08 -1.55
C GLY A 62 -24.66 8.00 -1.02
N MET A 63 -25.11 6.79 -1.04
CA MET A 63 -24.48 5.55 -0.57
C MET A 63 -23.03 5.44 -1.05
N ARG A 64 -22.08 6.15 -0.38
CA ARG A 64 -20.64 5.94 -0.60
C ARG A 64 -20.35 4.48 -0.25
N SER A 65 -19.88 3.73 -1.22
CA SER A 65 -19.48 2.35 -0.97
C SER A 65 -18.27 2.35 -0.03
N LYS A 66 -18.48 1.93 1.20
CA LYS A 66 -17.40 1.79 2.20
C LYS A 66 -16.29 0.91 1.63
N LEU A 67 -15.02 1.23 1.91
CA LEU A 67 -13.89 0.46 1.41
C LEU A 67 -14.02 -1.00 1.85
N LEU A 68 -14.09 -1.25 3.14
CA LEU A 68 -14.31 -2.56 3.71
C LEU A 68 -15.70 -2.63 4.37
N SER A 69 -16.46 -3.69 4.07
CA SER A 69 -17.73 -3.99 4.73
C SER A 69 -18.02 -5.48 4.63
N CYS A 70 -19.00 -5.97 5.40
CA CYS A 70 -19.42 -7.38 5.36
C CYS A 70 -19.89 -7.85 3.96
N ARG A 71 -20.12 -6.94 3.02
CA ARG A 71 -20.59 -7.25 1.65
C ARG A 71 -19.59 -6.88 0.55
N ASN A 72 -18.54 -6.13 0.88
CA ASN A 72 -17.57 -5.63 -0.10
C ASN A 72 -16.20 -6.24 0.16
N HIS A 73 -15.63 -6.86 -0.86
CA HIS A 73 -14.24 -7.28 -0.85
C HIS A 73 -13.32 -6.09 -1.16
N VAL A 74 -12.15 -6.07 -0.54
CA VAL A 74 -11.06 -5.16 -0.86
C VAL A 74 -9.89 -6.00 -1.33
N PHE A 75 -9.35 -5.66 -2.49
CA PHE A 75 -8.18 -6.34 -3.03
C PHE A 75 -6.95 -5.47 -2.76
N ILE A 76 -6.02 -6.02 -1.96
CA ILE A 76 -4.80 -5.34 -1.55
C ILE A 76 -3.61 -6.17 -2.03
N SER A 77 -2.60 -5.49 -2.56
CA SER A 77 -1.38 -6.09 -3.06
C SER A 77 -0.17 -5.36 -2.48
N SER A 78 0.99 -6.02 -2.47
CA SER A 78 2.30 -5.42 -2.18
C SER A 78 3.23 -5.66 -3.35
N PHE A 79 3.99 -4.63 -3.74
CA PHE A 79 4.87 -4.72 -4.90
C PHE A 79 6.13 -3.86 -4.75
N ASN A 80 7.31 -4.51 -4.67
CA ASN A 80 8.59 -3.82 -4.77
C ASN A 80 8.86 -3.51 -6.24
N THR A 81 8.80 -2.22 -6.60
CA THR A 81 8.90 -1.74 -7.99
C THR A 81 10.33 -1.61 -8.48
N ARG A 82 11.31 -1.60 -7.57
CA ARG A 82 12.74 -1.29 -7.81
C ARG A 82 13.01 0.06 -8.48
N THR A 83 12.01 0.72 -8.96
CA THR A 83 11.89 2.11 -9.43
C THR A 83 10.61 2.25 -10.24
N LEU A 84 9.96 3.39 -10.16
CA LEU A 84 8.85 3.79 -11.04
C LEU A 84 9.29 4.77 -12.14
N ASN A 85 10.59 5.02 -12.28
CA ASN A 85 11.16 5.69 -13.44
C ASN A 85 11.61 4.66 -14.49
N PRO A 86 11.24 4.80 -15.76
CA PRO A 86 10.39 5.83 -16.36
C PRO A 86 8.89 5.68 -16.04
N SER A 87 8.11 6.72 -16.29
CA SER A 87 6.66 6.78 -16.00
C SER A 87 5.82 5.69 -16.68
N SER A 88 6.31 5.09 -17.78
CA SER A 88 5.69 3.92 -18.43
C SER A 88 5.47 2.76 -17.45
N ARG A 89 6.36 2.57 -16.47
CA ARG A 89 6.19 1.55 -15.41
C ARG A 89 5.00 1.84 -14.49
N LEU A 90 4.73 3.11 -14.23
CA LEU A 90 3.58 3.48 -13.42
C LEU A 90 2.27 3.24 -14.18
N SER A 91 2.21 3.57 -15.47
CA SER A 91 1.05 3.28 -16.33
C SER A 91 0.82 1.77 -16.46
N GLU A 92 1.87 0.98 -16.61
CA GLU A 92 1.78 -0.49 -16.61
C GLU A 92 1.24 -1.02 -15.27
N LEU A 93 1.69 -0.46 -14.15
CA LEU A 93 1.20 -0.85 -12.83
C LEU A 93 -0.30 -0.54 -12.66
N VAL A 94 -0.75 0.63 -13.13
CA VAL A 94 -2.17 1.02 -13.12
C VAL A 94 -2.99 0.08 -14.00
N LEU A 95 -2.52 -0.25 -15.19
CA LEU A 95 -3.20 -1.19 -16.09
C LEU A 95 -3.37 -2.57 -15.42
N ASN A 96 -2.32 -3.08 -14.77
CA ASN A 96 -2.39 -4.34 -14.03
C ASN A 96 -3.33 -4.25 -12.83
N ALA A 97 -3.32 -3.13 -12.10
CA ALA A 97 -4.26 -2.90 -11.00
C ALA A 97 -5.72 -2.97 -11.47
N LYS A 98 -6.03 -2.35 -12.60
CA LYS A 98 -7.36 -2.40 -13.22
C LYS A 98 -7.75 -3.82 -13.65
N LEU A 99 -6.85 -4.50 -14.34
CA LEU A 99 -7.08 -5.86 -14.85
C LEU A 99 -7.42 -6.82 -13.70
N HIS A 100 -6.71 -6.72 -12.59
CA HIS A 100 -6.88 -7.57 -11.41
C HIS A 100 -7.83 -6.98 -10.35
N LYS A 101 -8.48 -5.84 -10.65
CA LYS A 101 -9.43 -5.15 -9.76
C LYS A 101 -8.83 -4.84 -8.39
N ILE A 102 -7.55 -4.49 -8.35
CA ILE A 102 -6.86 -4.18 -7.11
C ILE A 102 -7.25 -2.78 -6.65
N ASP A 103 -7.64 -2.65 -5.40
CA ASP A 103 -8.03 -1.37 -4.80
C ASP A 103 -6.82 -0.61 -4.27
N ILE A 104 -5.86 -1.33 -3.67
CA ILE A 104 -4.70 -0.72 -3.02
C ILE A 104 -3.46 -1.55 -3.34
N ILE A 105 -2.40 -0.91 -3.82
CA ILE A 105 -1.06 -1.52 -3.92
C ILE A 105 -0.12 -0.78 -2.98
N ALA A 106 0.42 -1.50 -2.00
CA ALA A 106 1.55 -1.01 -1.22
C ALA A 106 2.83 -1.12 -2.07
N ILE A 107 3.51 0.00 -2.25
CA ILE A 107 4.64 0.12 -3.16
C ILE A 107 5.92 0.32 -2.37
N GLN A 108 6.98 -0.40 -2.75
CA GLN A 108 8.32 -0.24 -2.24
C GLN A 108 9.29 0.11 -3.37
N GLU A 109 10.35 0.83 -3.05
CA GLU A 109 11.42 1.26 -3.95
C GLU A 109 10.96 2.08 -5.16
N HIS A 110 9.98 2.99 -5.01
CA HIS A 110 9.56 3.86 -6.10
C HIS A 110 10.63 4.90 -6.50
N ARG A 111 11.57 5.26 -5.59
CA ARG A 111 12.72 6.17 -5.79
C ARG A 111 12.36 7.61 -6.15
N PHE A 112 11.16 8.08 -5.82
CA PHE A 112 10.81 9.49 -5.98
C PHE A 112 11.28 10.29 -4.77
N PHE A 113 12.08 11.32 -5.02
CA PHE A 113 12.56 12.24 -4.01
C PHE A 113 11.77 13.55 -4.06
N HIS A 114 11.26 13.98 -2.92
CA HIS A 114 10.49 15.22 -2.76
C HIS A 114 11.26 16.10 -1.77
N PRO A 115 11.98 17.14 -2.24
CA PRO A 115 12.84 17.92 -1.34
C PRO A 115 12.06 18.70 -0.29
N ASP A 116 10.86 19.16 -0.62
CA ASP A 116 10.08 20.08 0.20
C ASP A 116 8.85 19.41 0.85
N ASP A 117 8.50 18.19 0.43
CA ASP A 117 7.28 17.51 0.84
C ASP A 117 7.58 16.14 1.45
N ALA A 118 6.98 15.84 2.59
CA ALA A 118 7.04 14.48 3.16
C ALA A 118 6.22 13.48 2.32
N ILE A 119 5.12 13.93 1.72
CA ILE A 119 4.21 13.15 0.87
C ILE A 119 3.91 13.92 -0.41
N LYS A 120 3.89 13.21 -1.54
CA LYS A 120 3.42 13.73 -2.82
C LYS A 120 2.35 12.82 -3.44
N TYR A 121 1.38 13.47 -4.08
CA TYR A 121 0.29 12.81 -4.80
C TYR A 121 0.54 12.90 -6.30
N HIS A 122 0.49 11.75 -6.98
CA HIS A 122 0.66 11.66 -8.44
C HIS A 122 -0.61 11.05 -9.03
N LYS A 123 -1.34 11.83 -9.83
CA LYS A 123 -2.51 11.32 -10.53
C LYS A 123 -2.07 10.53 -11.75
N VAL A 124 -2.58 9.32 -11.92
CA VAL A 124 -2.33 8.46 -13.08
C VAL A 124 -3.65 7.87 -13.53
N GLU A 125 -4.19 8.40 -14.61
CA GLU A 125 -5.54 8.12 -15.08
C GLU A 125 -6.58 8.39 -13.98
N ASP A 126 -7.31 7.38 -13.53
CA ASP A 126 -8.28 7.44 -12.43
C ASP A 126 -7.72 6.98 -11.08
N PHE A 127 -6.47 6.47 -11.06
CA PHE A 127 -5.75 6.09 -9.84
C PHE A 127 -4.95 7.26 -9.26
N GLN A 128 -4.65 7.15 -7.96
CA GLN A 128 -3.78 8.08 -7.26
C GLN A 128 -2.61 7.32 -6.65
N LEU A 129 -1.38 7.71 -7.02
CA LEU A 129 -0.19 7.25 -6.33
C LEU A 129 0.19 8.26 -5.25
N VAL A 130 0.29 7.80 -4.01
CA VAL A 130 0.75 8.56 -2.86
C VAL A 130 2.14 8.05 -2.48
N THR A 131 3.14 8.92 -2.43
CA THR A 131 4.53 8.54 -2.15
C THR A 131 5.11 9.34 -1.00
N ALA A 132 5.77 8.67 -0.05
CA ALA A 132 6.68 9.31 0.88
C ALA A 132 7.99 9.66 0.15
N SER A 133 8.62 10.77 0.52
CA SER A 133 9.93 11.12 -0.05
C SER A 133 10.95 10.01 0.24
N CYS A 134 11.62 9.51 -0.80
CA CYS A 134 12.69 8.54 -0.64
C CYS A 134 13.97 9.19 -0.03
N SER A 135 14.91 8.37 0.38
CA SER A 135 16.21 8.83 0.86
C SER A 135 17.19 9.11 -0.30
N LYS A 136 18.25 9.85 0.00
CA LYS A 136 19.42 10.02 -0.86
C LYS A 136 20.60 9.26 -0.27
N ASN A 137 21.34 8.53 -1.11
CA ASN A 137 22.59 7.89 -0.69
C ASN A 137 23.78 8.87 -0.77
N SER A 138 24.96 8.40 -0.39
CA SER A 138 26.21 9.19 -0.44
C SER A 138 26.56 9.73 -1.83
N SER A 139 26.10 9.08 -2.89
CA SER A 139 26.26 9.51 -4.28
C SER A 139 25.12 10.41 -4.76
N ASN A 140 24.26 10.92 -3.87
CA ASN A 140 23.07 11.72 -4.17
C ASN A 140 22.03 11.00 -5.04
N ALA A 141 22.10 9.68 -5.18
CA ALA A 141 21.09 8.92 -5.90
C ALA A 141 19.88 8.63 -4.99
N SER A 142 18.68 8.67 -5.58
CA SER A 142 17.42 8.34 -4.89
C SER A 142 17.35 6.84 -4.61
N VAL A 143 17.11 6.46 -3.36
CA VAL A 143 17.05 5.07 -2.91
C VAL A 143 15.82 4.82 -2.03
N GLY A 144 15.22 3.63 -2.17
CA GLY A 144 14.07 3.23 -1.40
C GLY A 144 12.80 4.00 -1.74
N GLY A 145 12.09 4.45 -0.71
CA GLY A 145 10.81 5.12 -0.78
C GLY A 145 9.62 4.16 -0.80
N VAL A 146 8.60 4.45 0.00
CA VAL A 146 7.36 3.67 0.10
C VAL A 146 6.15 4.53 -0.25
N GLY A 147 5.09 3.88 -0.72
CA GLY A 147 3.87 4.57 -1.11
C GLY A 147 2.69 3.64 -1.25
N LEU A 148 1.58 4.20 -1.72
CA LEU A 148 0.33 3.50 -1.97
C LEU A 148 -0.23 3.93 -3.32
N LEU A 149 -0.52 2.98 -4.21
CA LEU A 149 -1.34 3.22 -5.39
C LEU A 149 -2.79 2.88 -5.03
N LEU A 150 -3.67 3.85 -5.19
CA LEU A 150 -5.05 3.81 -4.73
C LEU A 150 -6.01 3.90 -5.91
N SER A 151 -6.97 2.97 -5.98
CA SER A 151 -8.08 3.04 -6.91
C SER A 151 -9.01 4.21 -6.57
N PRO A 152 -9.91 4.63 -7.49
CA PRO A 152 -10.93 5.64 -7.18
C PRO A 152 -11.71 5.31 -5.90
N ARG A 153 -12.14 4.06 -5.74
CA ARG A 153 -12.86 3.61 -4.54
C ARG A 153 -12.02 3.74 -3.26
N ALA A 154 -10.74 3.41 -3.32
CA ALA A 154 -9.84 3.56 -2.17
C ALA A 154 -9.64 5.04 -1.83
N MET A 155 -9.49 5.91 -2.84
CA MET A 155 -9.35 7.35 -2.64
C MET A 155 -10.58 7.99 -2.01
N GLU A 156 -11.79 7.60 -2.42
CA GLU A 156 -13.05 8.09 -1.84
C GLU A 156 -13.17 7.78 -0.34
N ASN A 157 -12.52 6.72 0.11
CA ASN A 157 -12.55 6.26 1.49
C ASN A 157 -11.28 6.58 2.28
N LEU A 158 -10.29 7.22 1.66
CA LEU A 158 -9.07 7.64 2.34
C LEU A 158 -9.41 8.78 3.33
N SER A 159 -9.17 8.57 4.61
CA SER A 159 -9.39 9.57 5.65
C SER A 159 -8.10 10.28 6.08
N LYS A 160 -6.97 9.56 6.07
CA LYS A 160 -5.67 10.10 6.45
C LYS A 160 -4.56 9.33 5.75
N VAL A 161 -3.48 10.03 5.41
CA VAL A 161 -2.20 9.41 5.04
C VAL A 161 -1.05 10.22 5.63
N GLU A 162 -0.02 9.52 6.10
CA GLU A 162 1.12 10.14 6.77
C GLU A 162 2.40 9.36 6.44
N ALA A 163 3.47 10.07 6.09
CA ALA A 163 4.81 9.51 5.99
C ALA A 163 5.47 9.57 7.38
N ILE A 164 5.65 8.42 7.98
CA ILE A 164 6.35 8.31 9.28
C ILE A 164 7.87 8.38 9.05
N SER A 165 8.32 7.75 7.96
CA SER A 165 9.71 7.78 7.52
C SER A 165 9.79 7.48 6.02
N PRO A 166 10.95 7.60 5.37
CA PRO A 166 11.14 7.15 3.99
C PRO A 166 10.84 5.65 3.77
N GLN A 167 10.73 4.89 4.85
CA GLN A 167 10.52 3.44 4.84
C GLN A 167 9.14 3.02 5.37
N VAL A 168 8.34 3.96 5.93
CA VAL A 168 7.05 3.65 6.55
C VAL A 168 6.02 4.73 6.22
N VAL A 169 4.94 4.35 5.56
CA VAL A 169 3.75 5.18 5.29
C VAL A 169 2.54 4.51 5.91
N ILE A 170 1.72 5.27 6.61
CA ILE A 170 0.45 4.83 7.18
C ILE A 170 -0.71 5.53 6.49
N ALA A 171 -1.77 4.80 6.20
CA ALA A 171 -3.01 5.33 5.64
C ALA A 171 -4.23 4.72 6.33
N ASP A 172 -5.19 5.57 6.69
CA ASP A 172 -6.46 5.18 7.30
C ASP A 172 -7.59 5.35 6.29
N PHE A 173 -8.47 4.36 6.26
CA PHE A 173 -9.62 4.31 5.35
C PHE A 173 -10.92 4.14 6.14
N GLU A 174 -11.94 4.89 5.71
CA GLU A 174 -13.29 4.71 6.21
C GLU A 174 -13.87 3.38 5.75
N GLY A 175 -14.52 2.68 6.68
CA GLY A 175 -15.09 1.36 6.44
C GLY A 175 -15.79 0.82 7.68
N ASN A 176 -16.22 -0.43 7.61
CA ASN A 176 -16.73 -1.17 8.76
C ASN A 176 -16.20 -2.61 8.70
N PRO A 177 -15.11 -2.89 9.44
CA PRO A 177 -14.35 -1.99 10.32
C PRO A 177 -13.57 -0.91 9.54
N LYS A 178 -13.13 0.14 10.23
CA LYS A 178 -12.11 1.07 9.70
C LYS A 178 -10.84 0.28 9.41
N THR A 179 -10.14 0.66 8.33
CA THR A 179 -8.95 -0.06 7.88
C THR A 179 -7.73 0.84 7.94
N THR A 180 -6.68 0.37 8.57
CA THR A 180 -5.36 1.01 8.57
C THR A 180 -4.38 0.16 7.76
N ILE A 181 -3.68 0.78 6.83
CA ILE A 181 -2.64 0.13 6.02
C ILE A 181 -1.31 0.81 6.28
N ILE A 182 -0.30 0.02 6.62
CA ILE A 182 1.07 0.47 6.78
C ILE A 182 1.90 -0.15 5.65
N SER A 183 2.28 0.67 4.65
CA SER A 183 3.25 0.25 3.64
C SER A 183 4.66 0.44 4.18
N CYS A 184 5.49 -0.61 4.16
CA CYS A 184 6.83 -0.54 4.70
C CYS A 184 7.87 -1.23 3.82
N HIS A 185 9.16 -0.83 4.01
CA HIS A 185 10.32 -1.42 3.35
C HIS A 185 11.48 -1.48 4.34
N SER A 186 11.76 -2.67 4.82
CA SER A 186 12.83 -2.94 5.78
C SER A 186 14.22 -2.69 5.16
N PRO A 187 15.21 -2.25 5.94
CA PRO A 187 16.61 -2.29 5.53
C PRO A 187 17.03 -3.69 5.08
N HIS A 188 18.05 -3.76 4.23
CA HIS A 188 18.64 -5.04 3.80
C HIS A 188 19.45 -5.70 4.92
N ASN A 189 19.65 -7.02 4.83
CA ASN A 189 20.46 -7.78 5.80
C ASN A 189 21.92 -7.29 5.96
N ASN A 190 22.43 -6.49 5.01
CA ASN A 190 23.74 -5.89 5.05
C ASN A 190 23.74 -4.44 5.59
N SER A 191 22.58 -3.93 6.00
CA SER A 191 22.48 -2.63 6.68
C SER A 191 23.06 -2.73 8.10
N SER A 192 23.37 -1.60 8.72
CA SER A 192 23.81 -1.60 10.11
C SER A 192 22.71 -2.10 11.05
N ASP A 193 23.10 -2.71 12.17
CA ASP A 193 22.16 -3.14 13.20
C ASP A 193 21.34 -1.96 13.73
N ASP A 194 21.93 -0.78 13.82
CA ASP A 194 21.26 0.46 14.24
C ASP A 194 20.15 0.86 13.25
N ASP A 195 20.37 0.75 11.92
CA ASP A 195 19.36 1.04 10.92
C ASP A 195 18.19 0.05 11.01
N ILE A 196 18.50 -1.23 11.24
CA ILE A 196 17.51 -2.29 11.38
C ILE A 196 16.67 -2.05 12.64
N GLU A 197 17.32 -1.79 13.77
CA GLU A 197 16.64 -1.53 15.04
C GLU A 197 15.78 -0.26 14.97
N HIS A 198 16.29 0.80 14.36
CA HIS A 198 15.54 2.04 14.15
C HIS A 198 14.27 1.80 13.31
N PHE A 199 14.38 1.03 12.24
CA PHE A 199 13.23 0.66 11.42
C PHE A 199 12.15 -0.08 12.23
N TYR A 200 12.54 -1.14 12.95
CA TYR A 200 11.58 -1.94 13.71
C TYR A 200 11.00 -1.17 14.90
N THR A 201 11.78 -0.29 15.53
CA THR A 201 11.29 0.61 16.59
C THR A 201 10.24 1.59 16.03
N THR A 202 10.52 2.19 14.86
CA THR A 202 9.59 3.08 14.16
C THR A 202 8.31 2.34 13.77
N LEU A 203 8.44 1.16 13.17
CA LEU A 203 7.29 0.35 12.77
C LEU A 203 6.45 -0.06 13.99
N ARG A 204 7.07 -0.52 15.08
CA ARG A 204 6.38 -0.88 16.33
C ARG A 204 5.60 0.30 16.89
N SER A 205 6.25 1.44 17.05
CA SER A 205 5.61 2.66 17.54
C SER A 205 4.43 3.08 16.66
N THR A 206 4.55 2.92 15.33
CA THR A 206 3.46 3.18 14.38
C THR A 206 2.28 2.24 14.62
N ILE A 207 2.53 0.95 14.80
CA ILE A 207 1.51 -0.07 15.09
C ILE A 207 0.79 0.20 16.41
N GLU A 208 1.54 0.52 17.47
CA GLU A 208 0.99 0.79 18.81
C GLU A 208 0.03 1.99 18.83
N ASN A 209 0.19 2.93 17.90
CA ASN A 209 -0.69 4.08 17.75
C ASN A 209 -1.96 3.80 16.91
N VAL A 210 -2.08 2.62 16.29
CA VAL A 210 -3.28 2.24 15.54
C VAL A 210 -4.40 1.86 16.53
N PRO A 211 -5.63 2.41 16.38
CA PRO A 211 -6.74 2.02 17.23
C PRO A 211 -7.03 0.53 17.15
N ALA A 212 -7.18 -0.15 18.30
CA ALA A 212 -7.34 -1.59 18.38
C ALA A 212 -8.59 -2.16 17.64
N HIS A 213 -9.57 -1.30 17.35
CA HIS A 213 -10.77 -1.68 16.60
C HIS A 213 -10.61 -1.54 15.07
N ASN A 214 -9.48 -0.99 14.60
CA ASN A 214 -9.20 -0.92 13.17
C ASN A 214 -8.71 -2.28 12.66
N PHE A 215 -9.10 -2.61 11.45
CA PHE A 215 -8.48 -3.72 10.71
C PHE A 215 -7.11 -3.26 10.20
N LEU A 216 -6.05 -3.82 10.76
CA LEU A 216 -4.67 -3.45 10.44
C LEU A 216 -4.05 -4.42 9.45
N LEU A 217 -3.46 -3.87 8.38
CA LEU A 217 -2.62 -4.60 7.42
C LEU A 217 -1.27 -3.92 7.28
N ILE A 218 -0.21 -4.72 7.20
CA ILE A 218 1.18 -4.23 7.06
C ILE A 218 1.81 -4.89 5.83
N PRO A 219 1.38 -4.53 4.62
CA PRO A 219 2.02 -5.00 3.40
C PRO A 219 3.36 -4.31 3.19
N GLY A 220 4.40 -5.07 2.81
CA GLY A 220 5.71 -4.50 2.60
C GLY A 220 6.74 -5.51 2.14
N ASP A 221 7.96 -5.01 1.90
CA ASP A 221 9.15 -5.83 1.70
C ASP A 221 9.98 -5.81 2.98
N PHE A 222 9.97 -6.91 3.71
CA PHE A 222 10.68 -7.04 4.99
C PHE A 222 12.13 -7.48 4.83
N ASN A 223 12.60 -7.73 3.60
CA ASN A 223 13.95 -8.24 3.31
C ASN A 223 14.35 -9.46 4.18
N ALA A 224 13.35 -10.20 4.68
CA ALA A 224 13.49 -11.33 5.55
C ALA A 224 13.40 -12.64 4.76
N LYS A 225 14.23 -13.60 5.14
CA LYS A 225 14.13 -14.99 4.66
C LYS A 225 13.45 -15.81 5.73
N LEU A 226 12.31 -16.40 5.40
CA LEU A 226 11.69 -17.39 6.26
C LEU A 226 12.48 -18.69 6.20
N GLY A 227 12.85 -19.22 7.36
CA GLY A 227 13.49 -20.53 7.46
C GLY A 227 12.45 -21.66 7.31
N PRO A 228 12.88 -22.90 7.03
CA PRO A 228 11.97 -24.04 6.94
C PRO A 228 11.21 -24.30 8.24
N ASP A 229 11.73 -23.89 9.39
CA ASP A 229 11.08 -24.00 10.68
C ASP A 229 10.08 -22.86 10.96
N ASP A 230 10.25 -21.71 10.34
CA ASP A 230 9.34 -20.56 10.49
C ASP A 230 7.98 -20.81 9.84
N ALA A 231 7.91 -21.72 8.85
CA ALA A 231 6.65 -22.16 8.26
C ALA A 231 5.71 -22.84 9.29
N LYS A 232 6.22 -23.30 10.43
CA LYS A 232 5.43 -23.85 11.54
C LYS A 232 4.72 -22.79 12.38
N PHE A 233 5.15 -21.52 12.28
CA PHE A 233 4.51 -20.39 12.96
C PHE A 233 3.41 -19.73 12.13
N THR A 234 3.22 -20.14 10.87
CA THR A 234 2.07 -19.73 10.08
C THR A 234 0.82 -20.37 10.65
N PHE A 235 0.01 -19.56 11.36
CA PHE A 235 -1.34 -19.87 11.82
C PHE A 235 -1.49 -20.88 12.95
N HIS A 236 -1.08 -20.51 14.14
CA HIS A 236 -1.82 -20.93 15.31
C HIS A 236 -2.88 -19.86 15.62
N SER A 237 -4.10 -20.06 15.13
CA SER A 237 -5.26 -19.47 15.78
C SER A 237 -5.40 -20.19 17.12
N GLU A 238 -4.85 -19.61 18.17
CA GLU A 238 -5.26 -20.00 19.51
C GLU A 238 -6.74 -19.65 19.63
N THR A 239 -7.56 -20.68 19.58
CA THR A 239 -8.94 -20.64 20.06
C THR A 239 -8.90 -20.27 21.53
N LEU A 240 -9.29 -19.04 21.83
CA LEU A 240 -9.76 -18.66 23.15
C LEU A 240 -11.23 -18.88 23.25
#